data_4cce90106afac2bbcf601eb263bb910a
#
_entry.id   4cce90106afac2bbcf601eb263bb910a
#
_cell.length_a   1.000
_cell.length_b   1.000
_cell.length_c   1.000
_cell.angle_alpha   90.00
_cell.angle_beta   90.00
_cell.angle_gamma   90.00
#
_symmetry.space_group_name_H-M   'P 1'
#
loop_
_entity.id
_entity.type
_entity.pdbx_description
1 polymer ?
#
loop_
_entity_poly.entity_id
_entity_poly.type
_entity_poly.pdbx_seq_one_letter_code
_entity_poly.pdbx_strand_id
1 'polypeptide(L)'
;MWFTTKVRYEKTRENGSLKTITEPYLVDALSFTEAEARITNEMMPYTSGAFSVSAVKRSNISEIFWDEDGDHFYKAKINLITLDENTGAERKKAIYILVQAFDLNQAAKNLAEGMKGTVSDYEVASIVKTPIVDAYKISEK
;
A
#
# COMPACT_ATOMS: atom_id res chain seq x y z
N MET A 1 3.27 7.29 -9.15
CA MET A 1 3.52 7.74 -7.76
C MET A 1 2.34 7.30 -6.89
N TRP A 2 2.63 6.65 -5.78
CA TRP A 2 1.58 6.15 -4.90
C TRP A 2 1.16 7.19 -3.87
N PHE A 3 -0.15 7.29 -3.64
CA PHE A 3 -0.76 8.14 -2.63
C PHE A 3 -1.59 7.30 -1.68
N THR A 4 -1.49 7.60 -0.39
CA THR A 4 -2.40 7.03 0.61
C THR A 4 -3.60 7.95 0.72
N THR A 5 -4.79 7.39 0.52
CA THR A 5 -6.05 8.13 0.65
C THR A 5 -6.86 7.53 1.80
N LYS A 6 -7.69 8.35 2.42
CA LYS A 6 -8.66 7.90 3.42
C LYS A 6 -10.06 8.26 2.95
N VAL A 7 -10.92 7.26 2.90
CA VAL A 7 -12.32 7.40 2.52
C VAL A 7 -13.18 7.24 3.76
N ARG A 8 -14.03 8.22 4.00
CA ARG A 8 -14.95 8.26 5.14
C ARG A 8 -16.38 8.11 4.66
N TYR A 9 -17.12 7.19 5.28
CA TYR A 9 -18.54 7.00 5.02
C TYR A 9 -19.25 6.50 6.27
N GLU A 10 -20.58 6.55 6.26
CA GLU A 10 -21.40 6.06 7.36
C GLU A 10 -21.97 4.68 7.02
N LYS A 11 -21.92 3.80 8.00
CA LYS A 11 -22.50 2.46 7.90
C LYS A 11 -23.53 2.25 8.99
N THR A 12 -24.70 1.71 8.61
CA THR A 12 -25.75 1.38 9.56
C THR A 12 -25.39 0.10 10.31
N ARG A 13 -25.41 0.18 11.65
CA ARG A 13 -25.22 -0.98 12.52
C ARG A 13 -26.49 -1.81 12.58
N GLU A 14 -26.39 -3.05 13.09
CA GLU A 14 -27.53 -3.93 13.28
C GLU A 14 -28.63 -3.32 14.17
N ASN A 15 -28.25 -2.50 15.14
CA ASN A 15 -29.18 -1.81 16.03
C ASN A 15 -29.80 -0.55 15.44
N GLY A 16 -29.54 -0.26 14.14
CA GLY A 16 -30.07 0.92 13.46
C GLY A 16 -29.25 2.20 13.63
N SER A 17 -28.25 2.22 14.51
CA SER A 17 -27.41 3.40 14.70
C SER A 17 -26.39 3.52 13.55
N LEU A 18 -25.92 4.74 13.30
CA LEU A 18 -24.90 5.02 12.29
C LEU A 18 -23.50 4.98 12.90
N LYS A 19 -22.57 4.37 12.18
CA LYS A 19 -21.15 4.35 12.53
C LYS A 19 -20.34 4.97 11.40
N THR A 20 -19.48 5.92 11.73
CA THR A 20 -18.54 6.49 10.78
C THR A 20 -17.34 5.54 10.61
N ILE A 21 -17.07 5.18 9.36
CA ILE A 21 -15.96 4.31 9.00
C ILE A 21 -14.97 5.11 8.15
N THR A 22 -13.69 4.95 8.45
CA THR A 22 -12.61 5.53 7.65
C THR A 22 -11.70 4.39 7.20
N GLU A 23 -11.53 4.25 5.88
CA GLU A 23 -10.74 3.18 5.29
C GLU A 23 -9.63 3.75 4.42
N PRO A 24 -8.39 3.22 4.54
CA PRO A 24 -7.29 3.65 3.70
C PRO A 24 -7.23 2.85 2.40
N TYR A 25 -6.89 3.56 1.33
CA TYR A 25 -6.66 3.00 0.00
C TYR A 25 -5.40 3.60 -0.59
N LEU A 26 -4.67 2.82 -1.38
CA LEU A 26 -3.56 3.34 -2.19
C LEU A 26 -4.02 3.60 -3.61
N VAL A 27 -3.59 4.72 -4.16
CA VAL A 27 -3.92 5.12 -5.52
C VAL A 27 -2.65 5.58 -6.23
N ASP A 28 -2.43 5.06 -7.43
CA ASP A 28 -1.36 5.53 -8.28
C ASP A 28 -1.85 6.73 -9.08
N ALA A 29 -1.15 7.84 -8.97
CA ALA A 29 -1.54 9.10 -9.62
C ALA A 29 -0.32 10.00 -9.83
N LEU A 30 -0.50 11.04 -10.65
CA LEU A 30 0.56 12.01 -10.95
C LEU A 30 0.53 13.22 -10.01
N SER A 31 -0.59 13.43 -9.31
CA SER A 31 -0.77 14.57 -8.41
C SER A 31 -1.77 14.26 -7.31
N PHE A 32 -1.81 15.09 -6.27
CA PHE A 32 -2.81 15.00 -5.21
C PHE A 32 -4.24 15.12 -5.75
N THR A 33 -4.46 16.05 -6.66
CA THR A 33 -5.78 16.27 -7.28
C THR A 33 -6.24 15.05 -8.06
N GLU A 34 -5.35 14.46 -8.84
CA GLU A 34 -5.64 13.23 -9.59
C GLU A 34 -5.92 12.06 -8.65
N ALA A 35 -5.14 11.92 -7.56
CA ALA A 35 -5.36 10.87 -6.57
C ALA A 35 -6.75 10.97 -5.94
N GLU A 36 -7.16 12.18 -5.56
CA GLU A 36 -8.50 12.41 -5.01
C GLU A 36 -9.60 12.06 -6.01
N ALA A 37 -9.45 12.50 -7.26
CA ALA A 37 -10.43 12.21 -8.32
C ALA A 37 -10.52 10.70 -8.59
N ARG A 38 -9.39 10.00 -8.63
CA ARG A 38 -9.37 8.56 -8.89
C ARG A 38 -10.03 7.78 -7.77
N ILE A 39 -9.70 8.06 -6.50
CA ILE A 39 -10.32 7.33 -5.40
C ILE A 39 -11.80 7.60 -5.31
N THR A 40 -12.24 8.83 -5.61
CA THR A 40 -13.65 9.17 -5.67
C THR A 40 -14.37 8.31 -6.70
N ASN A 41 -13.83 8.20 -7.91
CA ASN A 41 -14.41 7.37 -8.97
C ASN A 41 -14.42 5.88 -8.60
N GLU A 42 -13.36 5.37 -7.98
CA GLU A 42 -13.28 3.96 -7.59
C GLU A 42 -14.29 3.62 -6.48
N MET A 43 -14.59 4.56 -5.59
CA MET A 43 -15.49 4.33 -4.46
C MET A 43 -16.97 4.47 -4.81
N MET A 44 -17.31 5.22 -5.85
CA MET A 44 -18.71 5.47 -6.22
C MET A 44 -19.56 4.20 -6.35
N PRO A 45 -19.06 3.12 -6.99
CA PRO A 45 -19.85 1.88 -7.10
C PRO A 45 -20.05 1.14 -5.78
N TYR A 46 -19.22 1.37 -4.78
CA TYR A 46 -19.22 0.62 -3.53
C TYR A 46 -19.92 1.33 -2.38
N THR A 47 -20.30 2.58 -2.56
CA THR A 47 -20.99 3.38 -1.54
C THR A 47 -22.41 3.67 -1.98
N SER A 48 -23.38 3.31 -1.14
CA SER A 48 -24.79 3.58 -1.42
C SER A 48 -25.25 4.96 -0.94
N GLY A 49 -24.37 5.69 -0.26
CA GLY A 49 -24.66 7.01 0.29
C GLY A 49 -23.50 7.96 0.10
N ALA A 50 -23.55 9.07 0.82
CA ALA A 50 -22.49 10.06 0.78
C ALA A 50 -21.20 9.51 1.39
N PHE A 51 -20.09 9.81 0.75
CA PHE A 51 -18.77 9.54 1.27
C PHE A 51 -17.87 10.74 1.00
N SER A 52 -16.77 10.83 1.71
CA SER A 52 -15.79 11.89 1.50
C SER A 52 -14.37 11.32 1.50
N VAL A 53 -13.48 11.99 0.79
CA VAL A 53 -12.05 11.70 0.85
C VAL A 53 -11.49 12.61 1.94
N SER A 54 -11.19 12.05 3.11
CA SER A 54 -10.78 12.83 4.29
C SER A 54 -9.29 13.16 4.32
N ALA A 55 -8.47 12.42 3.56
CA ALA A 55 -7.03 12.68 3.48
C ALA A 55 -6.45 12.13 2.18
N VAL A 56 -5.45 12.82 1.65
CA VAL A 56 -4.61 12.37 0.54
C VAL A 56 -3.17 12.73 0.90
N LYS A 57 -2.29 11.73 0.98
CA LYS A 57 -0.88 11.93 1.31
C LYS A 57 0.00 11.14 0.36
N ARG A 58 1.21 11.62 0.12
CA ARG A 58 2.20 10.80 -0.58
C ARG A 58 2.54 9.58 0.25
N SER A 59 2.54 8.42 -0.42
CA SER A 59 2.99 7.18 0.18
C SER A 59 4.49 6.98 -0.06
N ASN A 60 5.17 6.37 0.90
CA ASN A 60 6.57 5.97 0.73
C ASN A 60 6.71 4.56 0.11
N ILE A 61 5.61 3.96 -0.33
CA ILE A 61 5.64 2.67 -1.02
C ILE A 61 6.31 2.86 -2.39
N SER A 62 7.37 2.10 -2.64
CA SER A 62 8.08 2.15 -3.93
C SER A 62 7.52 1.15 -4.93
N GLU A 63 6.99 0.03 -4.47
CA GLU A 63 6.51 -1.03 -5.34
C GLU A 63 5.44 -1.87 -4.62
N ILE A 64 4.57 -2.51 -5.39
CA ILE A 64 3.58 -3.45 -4.86
C ILE A 64 3.79 -4.81 -5.53
N PHE A 65 3.90 -5.85 -4.70
CA PHE A 65 3.89 -7.23 -5.17
C PHE A 65 2.47 -7.77 -5.01
N TRP A 66 1.81 -7.97 -6.15
CA TRP A 66 0.42 -8.36 -6.22
C TRP A 66 0.25 -9.87 -6.11
N ASP A 67 -0.81 -10.28 -5.42
CA ASP A 67 -1.27 -11.67 -5.36
C ASP A 67 -2.79 -11.63 -5.25
N GLU A 68 -3.49 -11.96 -6.34
CA GLU A 68 -4.94 -11.89 -6.43
C GLU A 68 -5.66 -12.77 -5.41
N ASP A 69 -4.99 -13.83 -4.93
CA ASP A 69 -5.55 -14.70 -3.90
C ASP A 69 -5.46 -14.09 -2.50
N GLY A 70 -4.71 -13.01 -2.33
CA GLY A 70 -4.54 -12.33 -1.07
C GLY A 70 -5.58 -11.23 -0.85
N ASP A 71 -6.12 -11.17 0.36
CA ASP A 71 -7.12 -10.16 0.76
C ASP A 71 -6.57 -9.10 1.72
N HIS A 72 -5.28 -9.18 2.04
CA HIS A 72 -4.60 -8.23 2.92
C HIS A 72 -3.37 -7.64 2.24
N PHE A 73 -2.93 -6.51 2.76
CA PHE A 73 -1.70 -5.85 2.31
C PHE A 73 -0.73 -5.73 3.48
N TYR A 74 0.50 -6.20 3.27
CA TYR A 74 1.59 -6.15 4.25
C TYR A 74 2.64 -5.17 3.78
N LYS A 75 3.11 -4.32 4.68
CA LYS A 75 4.18 -3.37 4.38
C LYS A 75 5.51 -3.96 4.83
N ALA A 76 6.39 -4.20 3.88
CA ALA A 76 7.72 -4.70 4.12
C ALA A 76 8.72 -3.54 4.09
N LYS A 77 9.53 -3.44 5.14
CA LYS A 77 10.69 -2.55 5.16
C LYS A 77 11.91 -3.34 4.76
N ILE A 78 12.53 -2.95 3.66
CA ILE A 78 13.71 -3.57 3.10
C ILE A 78 14.86 -2.60 3.22
N ASN A 79 15.97 -3.02 3.81
CA ASN A 79 17.20 -2.25 3.80
C ASN A 79 18.09 -2.75 2.68
N LEU A 80 18.32 -1.92 1.69
CA LEU A 80 19.33 -2.17 0.65
C LEU A 80 20.70 -1.85 1.22
N ILE A 81 21.63 -2.78 1.07
CA ILE A 81 22.96 -2.70 1.66
C ILE A 81 23.97 -2.39 0.56
N THR A 82 24.71 -1.31 0.74
CA THR A 82 25.79 -0.92 -0.17
C THR A 82 27.07 -0.70 0.63
N LEU A 83 28.21 -0.88 -0.02
CA LEU A 83 29.52 -0.58 0.56
C LEU A 83 30.05 0.72 -0.01
N ASP A 84 30.55 1.58 0.87
CA ASP A 84 31.31 2.76 0.46
C ASP A 84 32.69 2.28 -0.01
N GLU A 85 33.01 2.53 -1.27
CA GLU A 85 34.27 2.09 -1.89
C GLU A 85 35.52 2.73 -1.22
N ASN A 86 35.37 3.92 -0.67
CA ASN A 86 36.50 4.65 -0.07
C ASN A 86 36.77 4.23 1.37
N THR A 87 35.72 3.97 2.16
CA THR A 87 35.85 3.69 3.60
C THR A 87 35.56 2.24 3.96
N GLY A 88 34.96 1.46 3.05
CA GLY A 88 34.51 0.11 3.33
C GLY A 88 33.31 0.04 4.26
N ALA A 89 32.72 1.17 4.63
CA ALA A 89 31.57 1.24 5.52
C ALA A 89 30.30 0.75 4.81
N GLU A 90 29.47 0.00 5.52
CA GLU A 90 28.15 -0.37 5.04
C GLU A 90 27.20 0.83 5.15
N ARG A 91 26.40 1.01 4.11
CA ARG A 91 25.29 1.95 4.10
C ARG A 91 24.00 1.19 3.85
N LYS A 92 22.94 1.55 4.58
CA LYS A 92 21.62 0.97 4.42
C LYS A 92 20.64 2.03 3.93
N LYS A 93 19.91 1.70 2.88
CA LYS A 93 18.83 2.55 2.37
C LYS A 93 17.53 1.80 2.54
N ALA A 94 16.61 2.39 3.31
CA ALA A 94 15.29 1.81 3.51
C ALA A 94 14.42 2.05 2.28
N ILE A 95 13.78 0.99 1.79
CA ILE A 95 12.69 1.05 0.82
C ILE A 95 11.50 0.31 1.40
N TYR A 96 10.30 0.65 0.93
CA TYR A 96 9.08 0.05 1.41
C TYR A 96 8.32 -0.58 0.25
N ILE A 97 7.99 -1.86 0.42
CA ILE A 97 7.27 -2.64 -0.56
C ILE A 97 5.97 -3.10 0.07
N LEU A 98 4.86 -2.92 -0.64
CA LEU A 98 3.58 -3.45 -0.23
C LEU A 98 3.40 -4.83 -0.85
N VAL A 99 3.04 -5.82 -0.03
CA VAL A 99 2.88 -7.20 -0.48
C VAL A 99 1.44 -7.64 -0.22
N GLN A 100 0.75 -8.02 -1.28
CA GLN A 100 -0.59 -8.59 -1.17
C GLN A 100 -0.48 -10.07 -0.81
N ALA A 101 -1.22 -10.50 0.22
CA ALA A 101 -1.19 -11.88 0.69
C ALA A 101 -2.40 -12.15 1.59
N PHE A 102 -2.70 -13.43 1.84
CA PHE A 102 -3.79 -13.78 2.76
C PHE A 102 -3.31 -13.92 4.20
N ASP A 103 -2.02 -14.16 4.45
CA ASP A 103 -1.44 -14.18 5.80
C ASP A 103 0.03 -13.76 5.78
N LEU A 104 0.62 -13.65 6.95
CA LEU A 104 2.01 -13.21 7.10
C LEU A 104 3.00 -14.17 6.44
N ASN A 105 2.79 -15.47 6.55
CA ASN A 105 3.68 -16.47 5.94
C ASN A 105 3.68 -16.35 4.42
N GLN A 106 2.51 -16.18 3.81
CA GLN A 106 2.40 -15.96 2.38
C GLN A 106 3.04 -14.62 1.98
N ALA A 107 2.87 -13.59 2.80
CA ALA A 107 3.51 -12.29 2.54
C ALA A 107 5.03 -12.43 2.48
N ALA A 108 5.63 -13.19 3.41
CA ALA A 108 7.07 -13.44 3.41
C ALA A 108 7.52 -14.21 2.15
N LYS A 109 6.75 -15.20 1.73
CA LYS A 109 7.03 -15.96 0.50
C LYS A 109 6.91 -15.08 -0.74
N ASN A 110 5.84 -14.30 -0.83
CA ASN A 110 5.61 -13.40 -1.96
C ASN A 110 6.69 -12.33 -2.04
N LEU A 111 7.13 -11.83 -0.89
CA LEU A 111 8.24 -10.87 -0.83
C LEU A 111 9.53 -11.49 -1.37
N ALA A 112 9.90 -12.67 -0.89
CA ALA A 112 11.10 -13.37 -1.34
C ALA A 112 11.06 -13.63 -2.85
N GLU A 113 9.91 -14.04 -3.37
CA GLU A 113 9.71 -14.28 -4.79
C GLU A 113 9.87 -13.00 -5.61
N GLY A 114 9.24 -11.92 -5.16
CA GLY A 114 9.33 -10.62 -5.83
C GLY A 114 10.72 -9.99 -5.77
N MET A 115 11.52 -10.34 -4.77
CA MET A 115 12.89 -9.83 -4.62
C MET A 115 13.92 -10.64 -5.43
N LYS A 116 13.53 -11.73 -6.04
CA LYS A 116 14.42 -12.50 -6.93
C LYS A 116 14.91 -11.62 -8.06
N GLY A 117 16.20 -11.72 -8.37
CA GLY A 117 16.82 -10.89 -9.40
C GLY A 117 17.30 -9.54 -8.91
N THR A 118 17.08 -9.20 -7.64
CA THR A 118 17.63 -7.98 -7.04
C THR A 118 19.15 -8.12 -6.97
N VAL A 119 19.86 -7.15 -7.58
CA VAL A 119 21.32 -7.17 -7.66
C VAL A 119 21.97 -6.77 -6.35
N SER A 120 21.37 -5.82 -5.63
CA SER A 120 21.90 -5.35 -4.35
C SER A 120 21.63 -6.34 -3.23
N ASP A 121 22.57 -6.43 -2.30
CA ASP A 121 22.32 -7.12 -1.05
C ASP A 121 21.21 -6.39 -0.28
N TYR A 122 20.41 -7.16 0.43
CA TYR A 122 19.32 -6.58 1.22
C TYR A 122 19.02 -7.41 2.46
N GLU A 123 18.36 -6.78 3.41
CA GLU A 123 17.79 -7.45 4.56
C GLU A 123 16.32 -7.03 4.71
N VAL A 124 15.49 -7.97 5.17
CA VAL A 124 14.10 -7.66 5.51
C VAL A 124 14.08 -7.22 6.97
N ALA A 125 13.82 -5.94 7.19
CA ALA A 125 13.77 -5.38 8.54
C ALA A 125 12.43 -5.67 9.23
N SER A 126 11.32 -5.63 8.49
CA SER A 126 10.00 -5.90 9.05
C SER A 126 8.99 -6.23 7.96
N ILE A 127 7.95 -6.95 8.33
CA ILE A 127 6.74 -7.16 7.53
C ILE A 127 5.56 -6.95 8.46
N VAL A 128 4.73 -5.94 8.19
CA VAL A 128 3.63 -5.54 9.06
C VAL A 128 2.33 -5.49 8.27
N LYS A 129 1.29 -6.11 8.81
CA LYS A 129 -0.04 -6.04 8.23
C LYS A 129 -0.55 -4.60 8.30
N THR A 130 -1.10 -4.11 7.20
CA THR A 130 -1.66 -2.77 7.11
C THR A 130 -3.19 -2.83 7.10
N PRO A 131 -3.87 -1.73 7.44
CA PRO A 131 -5.32 -1.63 7.27
C PRO A 131 -5.75 -1.27 5.85
N ILE A 132 -4.83 -1.17 4.90
CA ILE A 132 -5.14 -0.81 3.50
C ILE A 132 -6.13 -1.82 2.93
N VAL A 133 -7.26 -1.32 2.42
CA VAL A 133 -8.35 -2.15 1.88
C VAL A 133 -8.03 -2.61 0.47
N ASP A 134 -7.53 -1.69 -0.36
CA ASP A 134 -7.16 -2.01 -1.74
C ASP A 134 -6.18 -0.95 -2.30
N ALA A 135 -5.62 -1.27 -3.45
CA ALA A 135 -4.68 -0.39 -4.15
C ALA A 135 -5.06 -0.35 -5.64
N TYR A 136 -5.12 0.86 -6.18
CA TYR A 136 -5.56 1.11 -7.55
C TYR A 136 -4.41 1.65 -8.39
N LYS A 137 -3.97 0.83 -9.32
CA LYS A 137 -2.91 1.12 -10.27
C LYS A 137 -3.43 2.01 -11.40
N ILE A 138 -2.57 2.87 -11.97
CA ILE A 138 -2.94 3.59 -13.19
C ILE A 138 -3.21 2.56 -14.29
N SER A 139 -4.38 2.67 -14.94
CA SER A 139 -4.71 1.80 -16.06
C SER A 139 -3.80 2.14 -17.25
N GLU A 140 -3.07 1.15 -17.71
CA GLU A 140 -2.39 1.22 -19.00
C GLU A 140 -3.40 0.90 -20.10
N LYS A 141 -3.47 1.77 -21.06
CA LYS A 141 -4.28 1.54 -22.26
C LYS A 141 -3.39 1.16 -23.42
#